data_08e5bb49ff33e8bd55ef0fbaf4888682
#
_entry.id   08e5bb49ff33e8bd55ef0fbaf4888682
#
_cell.length_a   1.000
_cell.length_b   1.000
_cell.length_c   1.000
_cell.angle_alpha   90.00
_cell.angle_beta   90.00
_cell.angle_gamma   90.00
#
_symmetry.space_group_name_H-M   'P 1'
#
loop_
_entity.id
_entity.type
_entity.pdbx_description
1 polymer ?
#
loop_
_entity_poly.entity_id
_entity_poly.type
_entity_poly.pdbx_seq_one_letter_code
_entity_poly.pdbx_strand_id
1 'polypeptide(L)'
;MNAAAPQSVAVNGAEYRLLSLLGHGKGGYSYLAERDGGRVVLKQIHHEPCEYYRFGDKIEAERRDYERLLQAGIRMPRMLDIDMQAERIVKEYVEGPTVFELVRDGVSVEPYLPQVREMAALARAAGLNIDYFPTNFVVNGGLLYYVDYECNAYMDEWSFENWGVKYWSRTPEFEQYLQSLRP
;
A
#
# COMPACT_ATOMS: atom_id res chain seq x y z
N MET A 1 -25.64 0.52 24.81
CA MET A 1 -24.64 1.06 23.86
C MET A 1 -25.02 0.54 22.49
N ASN A 2 -25.62 1.38 21.64
CA ASN A 2 -25.92 0.99 20.26
C ASN A 2 -24.59 0.91 19.49
N ALA A 3 -24.15 -0.30 19.18
CA ALA A 3 -23.13 -0.48 18.17
C ALA A 3 -23.71 0.06 16.85
N ALA A 4 -23.10 1.10 16.29
CA ALA A 4 -23.47 1.58 14.97
C ALA A 4 -23.43 0.39 14.01
N ALA A 5 -24.47 0.23 13.18
CA ALA A 5 -24.50 -0.83 12.17
C ALA A 5 -23.22 -0.73 11.30
N PRO A 6 -22.60 -1.85 10.96
CA PRO A 6 -21.40 -1.82 10.12
C PRO A 6 -21.74 -1.10 8.83
N GLN A 7 -20.91 -0.11 8.48
CA GLN A 7 -21.10 0.67 7.26
C GLN A 7 -20.86 -0.23 6.05
N SER A 8 -21.86 -0.31 5.16
CA SER A 8 -21.73 -0.97 3.86
C SER A 8 -21.44 0.02 2.76
N VAL A 9 -20.66 -0.41 1.79
CA VAL A 9 -20.23 0.41 0.64
C VAL A 9 -20.37 -0.43 -0.62
N ALA A 10 -21.00 0.14 -1.66
CA ALA A 10 -21.14 -0.53 -2.96
C ALA A 10 -19.97 -0.26 -3.88
N VAL A 11 -19.53 -1.26 -4.64
CA VAL A 11 -18.59 -1.16 -5.74
C VAL A 11 -19.21 -1.89 -6.93
N ASN A 12 -19.49 -1.18 -8.02
CA ASN A 12 -20.18 -1.71 -9.20
C ASN A 12 -21.44 -2.54 -8.85
N GLY A 13 -22.21 -2.08 -7.86
CA GLY A 13 -23.43 -2.76 -7.40
C GLY A 13 -23.20 -3.91 -6.42
N ALA A 14 -21.98 -4.27 -6.11
CA ALA A 14 -21.64 -5.27 -5.09
C ALA A 14 -21.44 -4.61 -3.73
N GLU A 15 -22.14 -5.09 -2.70
CA GLU A 15 -22.05 -4.56 -1.33
C GLU A 15 -20.89 -5.17 -0.56
N TYR A 16 -20.10 -4.31 0.09
CA TYR A 16 -19.00 -4.66 0.97
C TYR A 16 -19.22 -4.09 2.36
N ARG A 17 -19.10 -4.90 3.39
CA ARG A 17 -19.17 -4.48 4.78
C ARG A 17 -17.80 -4.01 5.24
N LEU A 18 -17.68 -2.75 5.66
CA LEU A 18 -16.44 -2.21 6.21
C LEU A 18 -16.22 -2.75 7.63
N LEU A 19 -15.04 -3.28 7.90
CA LEU A 19 -14.65 -3.84 9.20
C LEU A 19 -13.80 -2.87 10.01
N SER A 20 -12.75 -2.32 9.40
CA SER A 20 -11.83 -1.38 10.06
C SER A 20 -11.10 -0.52 9.04
N LEU A 21 -10.66 0.66 9.47
CA LEU A 21 -9.74 1.50 8.71
C LEU A 21 -8.33 0.91 8.82
N LEU A 22 -7.68 0.64 7.69
CA LEU A 22 -6.30 0.16 7.62
C LEU A 22 -5.31 1.32 7.45
N GLY A 23 -5.70 2.37 6.76
CA GLY A 23 -4.84 3.52 6.52
C GLY A 23 -5.55 4.68 5.84
N HIS A 24 -4.98 5.85 6.03
CA HIS A 24 -5.35 7.09 5.37
C HIS A 24 -4.10 7.69 4.74
N GLY A 25 -4.04 7.70 3.43
CA GLY A 25 -2.94 8.25 2.66
C GLY A 25 -3.38 9.42 1.78
N LYS A 26 -2.45 9.97 1.01
CA LYS A 26 -2.69 11.08 0.08
C LYS A 26 -3.71 10.71 -1.01
N GLY A 27 -3.78 9.43 -1.39
CA GLY A 27 -4.65 8.92 -2.45
C GLY A 27 -6.05 8.56 -1.97
N GLY A 28 -6.23 8.15 -0.71
CA GLY A 28 -7.53 7.65 -0.25
C GLY A 28 -7.49 7.00 1.13
N TYR A 29 -8.66 6.52 1.53
CA TYR A 29 -8.86 5.71 2.72
C TYR A 29 -8.89 4.24 2.33
N SER A 30 -8.08 3.41 3.00
CA SER A 30 -8.06 1.95 2.81
C SER A 30 -8.74 1.27 3.99
N TYR A 31 -9.74 0.44 3.71
CA TYR A 31 -10.50 -0.30 4.70
C TYR A 31 -10.30 -1.80 4.52
N LEU A 32 -10.21 -2.51 5.63
CA LEU A 32 -10.50 -3.94 5.64
C LEU A 32 -12.01 -4.08 5.46
N ALA A 33 -12.43 -4.84 4.48
CA ALA A 33 -13.83 -5.08 4.17
C ALA A 33 -14.10 -6.57 3.97
N GLU A 34 -15.37 -6.94 3.98
CA GLU A 34 -15.82 -8.32 3.82
C GLU A 34 -16.97 -8.38 2.83
N ARG A 35 -16.95 -9.42 2.00
CA ARG A 35 -18.06 -9.84 1.16
C ARG A 35 -18.09 -11.37 1.07
N ASP A 36 -19.26 -11.97 1.24
CA ASP A 36 -19.47 -13.43 1.11
C ASP A 36 -18.49 -14.27 1.97
N GLY A 37 -18.11 -13.74 3.15
CA GLY A 37 -17.16 -14.38 4.06
C GLY A 37 -15.68 -14.21 3.67
N GLY A 38 -15.39 -13.55 2.55
CA GLY A 38 -14.04 -13.25 2.10
C GLY A 38 -13.60 -11.84 2.50
N ARG A 39 -12.36 -11.71 2.98
CA ARG A 39 -11.74 -10.41 3.32
C ARG A 39 -11.08 -9.80 2.11
N VAL A 40 -11.25 -8.49 1.95
CA VAL A 40 -10.65 -7.68 0.90
C VAL A 40 -10.18 -6.34 1.47
N VAL A 41 -9.37 -5.62 0.72
CA VAL A 41 -9.11 -4.19 0.96
C VAL A 41 -9.98 -3.39 0.01
N LEU A 42 -10.77 -2.47 0.56
CA LEU A 42 -11.53 -1.48 -0.20
C LEU A 42 -10.87 -0.11 -0.01
N LYS A 43 -10.39 0.48 -1.11
CA LYS A 43 -9.84 1.83 -1.13
C LYS A 43 -10.87 2.81 -1.69
N GLN A 44 -11.21 3.83 -0.92
CA GLN A 44 -12.00 4.98 -1.35
C GLN A 44 -11.05 6.13 -1.66
N ILE A 45 -11.01 6.57 -2.89
CA ILE A 45 -10.28 7.77 -3.29
C ILE A 45 -10.94 9.00 -2.63
N HIS A 46 -10.13 9.95 -2.20
CA HIS A 46 -10.58 11.25 -1.71
C HIS A 46 -9.91 12.39 -2.49
N HIS A 47 -10.54 13.55 -2.45
CA HIS A 47 -10.06 14.79 -3.08
C HIS A 47 -9.73 15.87 -2.05
N GLU A 48 -9.33 15.44 -0.84
CA GLU A 48 -8.89 16.36 0.21
C GLU A 48 -7.66 17.17 -0.27
N PRO A 49 -7.59 18.48 0.02
CA PRO A 49 -6.46 19.30 -0.39
C PRO A 49 -5.13 18.76 0.17
N CYS A 50 -4.13 18.66 -0.69
CA CYS A 50 -2.77 18.31 -0.30
C CYS A 50 -1.82 19.36 -0.86
N GLU A 51 -0.98 19.97 0.01
CA GLU A 51 -0.10 21.08 -0.35
C GLU A 51 0.94 20.73 -1.43
N TYR A 52 1.24 19.45 -1.60
CA TYR A 52 2.34 18.97 -2.45
C TYR A 52 1.91 18.24 -3.72
N TYR A 53 0.60 18.06 -3.96
CA TYR A 53 0.12 17.29 -5.11
C TYR A 53 -1.11 17.94 -5.75
N ARG A 54 -0.95 18.32 -7.03
CA ARG A 54 -2.10 18.51 -7.93
C ARG A 54 -2.35 17.15 -8.58
N PHE A 55 -3.30 16.40 -8.02
CA PHE A 55 -3.74 15.15 -8.63
C PHE A 55 -4.64 15.49 -9.83
N GLY A 56 -4.34 14.86 -10.97
CA GLY A 56 -5.32 14.66 -12.03
C GLY A 56 -6.35 13.60 -11.58
N ASP A 57 -6.73 12.72 -12.47
CA ASP A 57 -7.61 11.59 -12.19
C ASP A 57 -6.85 10.53 -11.35
N LYS A 58 -7.09 10.52 -10.04
CA LYS A 58 -6.39 9.64 -9.08
C LYS A 58 -6.69 8.17 -9.32
N ILE A 59 -7.96 7.83 -9.59
CA ILE A 59 -8.34 6.43 -9.78
C ILE A 59 -7.77 5.87 -11.08
N GLU A 60 -7.74 6.68 -12.14
CA GLU A 60 -7.09 6.31 -13.39
C GLU A 60 -5.57 6.16 -13.21
N ALA A 61 -4.95 7.02 -12.39
CA ALA A 61 -3.54 6.90 -12.06
C ALA A 61 -3.25 5.58 -11.33
N GLU A 62 -4.06 5.19 -10.34
CA GLU A 62 -3.89 3.92 -9.63
C GLU A 62 -4.11 2.71 -10.56
N ARG A 63 -5.11 2.75 -11.44
CA ARG A 63 -5.34 1.69 -12.42
C ARG A 63 -4.13 1.52 -13.34
N ARG A 64 -3.63 2.62 -13.91
CA ARG A 64 -2.46 2.64 -14.78
C ARG A 64 -1.20 2.14 -14.06
N ASP A 65 -0.98 2.59 -12.84
CA ASP A 65 0.20 2.21 -12.07
C ASP A 65 0.14 0.74 -11.66
N TYR A 66 -1.04 0.21 -11.32
CA TYR A 66 -1.26 -1.22 -11.12
C TYR A 66 -0.85 -2.04 -12.35
N GLU A 67 -1.30 -1.63 -13.54
CA GLU A 67 -0.96 -2.32 -14.80
C GLU A 67 0.55 -2.30 -15.07
N ARG A 68 1.22 -1.16 -14.82
CA ARG A 68 2.68 -1.02 -14.98
C ARG A 68 3.45 -1.92 -14.02
N LEU A 69 3.03 -1.98 -12.75
CA LEU A 69 3.65 -2.82 -11.73
C LEU A 69 3.41 -4.31 -12.00
N LEU A 70 2.23 -4.67 -12.48
CA LEU A 70 1.91 -6.03 -12.89
C LEU A 70 2.81 -6.49 -14.04
N GLN A 71 2.99 -5.63 -15.06
CA GLN A 71 3.89 -5.90 -16.20
C GLN A 71 5.35 -5.99 -15.77
N ALA A 72 5.77 -5.20 -14.77
CA ALA A 72 7.11 -5.26 -14.21
C ALA A 72 7.36 -6.53 -13.37
N GLY A 73 6.31 -7.29 -13.02
CA GLY A 73 6.42 -8.52 -12.23
C GLY A 73 6.50 -8.29 -10.72
N ILE A 74 6.06 -7.14 -10.23
CA ILE A 74 6.03 -6.83 -8.79
C ILE A 74 4.99 -7.72 -8.09
N ARG A 75 5.40 -8.40 -7.01
CA ARG A 75 4.47 -9.16 -6.17
C ARG A 75 3.60 -8.21 -5.35
N MET A 76 2.32 -8.19 -5.65
CA MET A 76 1.33 -7.30 -5.03
C MET A 76 -0.04 -7.98 -4.98
N PRO A 77 -0.99 -7.50 -4.14
CA PRO A 77 -2.36 -7.97 -4.17
C PRO A 77 -3.01 -7.68 -5.52
N ARG A 78 -3.80 -8.62 -6.02
CA ARG A 78 -4.54 -8.41 -7.27
C ARG A 78 -5.64 -7.36 -7.07
N MET A 79 -5.82 -6.50 -8.05
CA MET A 79 -7.02 -5.68 -8.16
C MET A 79 -8.19 -6.59 -8.57
N LEU A 80 -9.22 -6.66 -7.73
CA LEU A 80 -10.38 -7.54 -7.91
C LEU A 80 -11.51 -6.80 -8.63
N ASP A 81 -11.68 -5.52 -8.33
CA ASP A 81 -12.70 -4.66 -8.94
C ASP A 81 -12.30 -3.18 -8.87
N ILE A 82 -12.81 -2.38 -9.78
CA ILE A 82 -12.60 -0.94 -9.80
C ILE A 82 -13.88 -0.25 -10.29
N ASP A 83 -14.42 0.63 -9.45
CA ASP A 83 -15.56 1.48 -9.78
C ASP A 83 -15.03 2.89 -10.08
N MET A 84 -14.91 3.21 -11.37
CA MET A 84 -14.37 4.48 -11.83
C MET A 84 -15.26 5.66 -11.45
N GLN A 85 -16.57 5.45 -11.37
CA GLN A 85 -17.54 6.51 -11.07
C GLN A 85 -17.58 6.82 -9.56
N ALA A 86 -17.59 5.80 -8.73
CA ALA A 86 -17.58 5.94 -7.28
C ALA A 86 -16.15 6.15 -6.73
N GLU A 87 -15.13 6.05 -7.58
CA GLU A 87 -13.71 6.14 -7.25
C GLU A 87 -13.30 5.18 -6.14
N ARG A 88 -13.64 3.89 -6.33
CA ARG A 88 -13.38 2.80 -5.39
C ARG A 88 -12.62 1.67 -6.03
N ILE A 89 -11.68 1.10 -5.29
CA ILE A 89 -10.90 -0.06 -5.71
C ILE A 89 -11.06 -1.15 -4.67
N VAL A 90 -11.30 -2.37 -5.13
CA VAL A 90 -11.27 -3.59 -4.32
C VAL A 90 -10.05 -4.40 -4.71
N LYS A 91 -9.25 -4.78 -3.74
CA LYS A 91 -8.07 -5.61 -3.94
C LYS A 91 -7.98 -6.73 -2.91
N GLU A 92 -7.20 -7.76 -3.22
CA GLU A 92 -6.91 -8.84 -2.27
C GLU A 92 -6.41 -8.28 -0.95
N TYR A 93 -6.81 -8.89 0.15
CA TYR A 93 -6.23 -8.64 1.46
C TYR A 93 -5.06 -9.58 1.69
N VAL A 94 -3.88 -9.01 1.83
CA VAL A 94 -2.67 -9.73 2.24
C VAL A 94 -2.60 -9.67 3.76
N GLU A 95 -2.89 -10.80 4.41
CA GLU A 95 -2.86 -10.90 5.87
C GLU A 95 -1.43 -11.05 6.39
N GLY A 96 -1.05 -10.21 7.33
CA GLY A 96 0.26 -10.27 7.97
C GLY A 96 0.76 -8.92 8.46
N PRO A 97 1.89 -8.89 9.15
CA PRO A 97 2.49 -7.65 9.60
C PRO A 97 3.10 -6.88 8.43
N THR A 98 3.08 -5.56 8.53
CA THR A 98 3.90 -4.70 7.68
C THR A 98 5.38 -4.80 8.09
N VAL A 99 6.27 -4.52 7.16
CA VAL A 99 7.71 -4.41 7.47
C VAL A 99 7.96 -3.33 8.54
N PHE A 100 7.18 -2.24 8.51
CA PHE A 100 7.23 -1.20 9.53
C PHE A 100 6.95 -1.76 10.94
N GLU A 101 5.90 -2.57 11.09
CA GLU A 101 5.57 -3.21 12.38
C GLU A 101 6.67 -4.15 12.83
N LEU A 102 7.26 -4.96 11.93
CA LEU A 102 8.37 -5.84 12.26
C LEU A 102 9.58 -5.06 12.79
N VAL A 103 9.99 -4.00 12.09
CA VAL A 103 11.12 -3.15 12.54
C VAL A 103 10.80 -2.47 13.87
N ARG A 104 9.60 -1.92 14.03
CA ARG A 104 9.13 -1.29 15.28
C ARG A 104 9.21 -2.27 16.46
N ASP A 105 8.83 -3.50 16.25
CA ASP A 105 8.75 -4.53 17.28
C ASP A 105 10.08 -5.29 17.47
N GLY A 106 11.14 -4.86 16.78
CA GLY A 106 12.48 -5.43 16.89
C GLY A 106 12.63 -6.80 16.23
N VAL A 107 11.72 -7.16 15.35
CA VAL A 107 11.80 -8.40 14.55
C VAL A 107 12.70 -8.17 13.35
N SER A 108 13.63 -9.09 13.10
CA SER A 108 14.54 -8.99 11.95
C SER A 108 13.80 -9.06 10.63
N VAL A 109 14.10 -8.13 9.73
CA VAL A 109 13.59 -8.10 8.36
C VAL A 109 14.62 -8.57 7.33
N GLU A 110 15.78 -9.04 7.78
CA GLU A 110 16.85 -9.55 6.89
C GLU A 110 16.38 -10.60 5.88
N PRO A 111 15.46 -11.54 6.21
CA PRO A 111 14.95 -12.51 5.24
C PRO A 111 14.20 -11.87 4.06
N TYR A 112 13.73 -10.63 4.22
CA TYR A 112 12.94 -9.92 3.21
C TYR A 112 13.75 -8.94 2.38
N LEU A 113 15.00 -8.60 2.79
CA LEU A 113 15.88 -7.73 2.03
C LEU A 113 16.19 -8.24 0.61
N PRO A 114 16.46 -9.53 0.38
CA PRO A 114 16.62 -10.05 -0.98
C PRO A 114 15.36 -9.85 -1.83
N GLN A 115 14.18 -10.01 -1.25
CA GLN A 115 12.91 -9.90 -1.96
C GLN A 115 12.60 -8.44 -2.36
N VAL A 116 12.83 -7.46 -1.47
CA VAL A 116 12.64 -6.04 -1.84
C VAL A 116 13.68 -5.58 -2.86
N ARG A 117 14.92 -6.10 -2.80
CA ARG A 117 15.95 -5.81 -3.81
C ARG A 117 15.61 -6.39 -5.16
N GLU A 118 15.02 -7.58 -5.20
CA GLU A 118 14.49 -8.16 -6.44
C GLU A 118 13.37 -7.27 -7.02
N MET A 119 12.41 -6.84 -6.20
CA MET A 119 11.37 -5.91 -6.62
C MET A 119 11.97 -4.58 -7.13
N ALA A 120 12.98 -4.06 -6.44
CA ALA A 120 13.67 -2.84 -6.87
C ALA A 120 14.38 -3.00 -8.22
N ALA A 121 14.99 -4.16 -8.47
CA ALA A 121 15.61 -4.47 -9.76
C ALA A 121 14.55 -4.58 -10.88
N LEU A 122 13.43 -5.23 -10.63
CA LEU A 122 12.31 -5.34 -11.58
C LEU A 122 11.72 -3.96 -11.89
N ALA A 123 11.44 -3.15 -10.86
CA ALA A 123 10.93 -1.80 -11.04
C ALA A 123 11.91 -0.94 -11.86
N ARG A 124 13.21 -0.96 -11.51
CA ARG A 124 14.26 -0.22 -12.25
C ARG A 124 14.34 -0.65 -13.71
N ALA A 125 14.27 -1.95 -13.99
CA ALA A 125 14.28 -2.48 -15.35
C ALA A 125 13.08 -1.96 -16.18
N ALA A 126 11.95 -1.70 -15.52
CA ALA A 126 10.77 -1.08 -16.12
C ALA A 126 10.81 0.47 -16.14
N GLY A 127 11.92 1.08 -15.69
CA GLY A 127 12.05 2.54 -15.59
C GLY A 127 11.23 3.17 -14.45
N LEU A 128 10.97 2.40 -13.38
CA LEU A 128 10.10 2.80 -12.28
C LEU A 128 10.82 2.80 -10.93
N ASN A 129 10.33 3.65 -10.02
CA ASN A 129 10.46 3.48 -8.57
C ASN A 129 9.09 3.11 -7.99
N ILE A 130 9.08 2.21 -7.00
CA ILE A 130 7.97 2.04 -6.06
C ILE A 130 8.28 2.80 -4.77
N ASP A 131 7.27 3.01 -3.93
CA ASP A 131 7.50 3.63 -2.62
C ASP A 131 8.02 2.59 -1.62
N TYR A 132 9.33 2.64 -1.34
CA TYR A 132 10.02 1.68 -0.47
C TYR A 132 9.80 1.92 1.03
N PHE A 133 8.89 2.81 1.41
CA PHE A 133 8.58 3.01 2.81
C PHE A 133 7.95 1.75 3.42
N PRO A 134 8.39 1.28 4.61
CA PRO A 134 8.09 -0.06 5.11
C PRO A 134 6.62 -0.32 5.45
N THR A 135 5.77 0.71 5.56
CA THR A 135 4.31 0.54 5.70
C THR A 135 3.65 0.00 4.43
N ASN A 136 4.31 0.13 3.28
CA ASN A 136 3.81 -0.32 1.97
C ASN A 136 4.13 -1.79 1.66
N PHE A 137 4.74 -2.50 2.61
CA PHE A 137 5.14 -3.89 2.44
C PHE A 137 4.57 -4.76 3.55
N VAL A 138 3.88 -5.84 3.17
CA VAL A 138 3.29 -6.83 4.08
C VAL A 138 3.97 -8.18 3.87
N VAL A 139 4.22 -8.88 4.95
CA VAL A 139 4.77 -10.24 4.94
C VAL A 139 3.66 -11.24 5.17
N ASN A 140 3.51 -12.19 4.24
CA ASN A 140 2.58 -13.31 4.36
C ASN A 140 3.29 -14.61 3.94
N GLY A 141 3.31 -15.62 4.81
CA GLY A 141 3.90 -16.92 4.51
C GLY A 141 5.37 -16.86 4.08
N GLY A 142 6.15 -15.92 4.60
CA GLY A 142 7.56 -15.71 4.24
C GLY A 142 7.78 -14.96 2.92
N LEU A 143 6.70 -14.54 2.27
CA LEU A 143 6.75 -13.74 1.03
C LEU A 143 6.44 -12.28 1.33
N LEU A 144 7.17 -11.40 0.66
CA LEU A 144 6.98 -9.95 0.73
C LEU A 144 6.04 -9.50 -0.38
N TYR A 145 5.05 -8.68 -0.03
CA TYR A 145 4.08 -8.08 -0.95
C TYR A 145 4.14 -6.56 -0.88
N TYR A 146 4.23 -5.89 -2.01
CA TYR A 146 4.03 -4.45 -2.13
C TYR A 146 2.53 -4.17 -2.21
N VAL A 147 1.95 -3.54 -1.18
CA VAL A 147 0.49 -3.43 -1.05
C VAL A 147 -0.09 -2.12 -1.54
N ASP A 148 0.75 -1.18 -1.97
CA ASP A 148 0.33 0.02 -2.67
C ASP A 148 0.48 -0.15 -4.18
N TYR A 149 -0.23 0.66 -4.98
CA TYR A 149 -0.12 0.64 -6.43
C TYR A 149 0.62 1.86 -6.98
N GLU A 150 1.18 2.70 -6.11
CA GLU A 150 1.92 3.87 -6.53
C GLU A 150 3.27 3.50 -7.15
N CYS A 151 3.54 4.04 -8.34
CA CYS A 151 4.87 4.02 -8.93
C CYS A 151 5.15 5.31 -9.69
N ASN A 152 6.42 5.70 -9.71
CA ASN A 152 6.89 6.91 -10.36
C ASN A 152 8.01 6.58 -11.35
N ALA A 153 8.37 7.52 -12.24
CA ALA A 153 9.53 7.38 -13.10
C ALA A 153 10.79 7.16 -12.24
N TYR A 154 11.69 6.29 -12.71
CA TYR A 154 12.90 5.97 -11.96
C TYR A 154 13.77 7.21 -11.71
N MET A 155 14.14 7.39 -10.46
CA MET A 155 15.13 8.36 -10.00
C MET A 155 16.03 7.66 -8.98
N ASP A 156 17.34 7.72 -9.17
CA ASP A 156 18.30 6.98 -8.34
C ASP A 156 18.25 7.40 -6.86
N GLU A 157 17.98 8.66 -6.59
CA GLU A 157 17.85 9.21 -5.22
C GLU A 157 16.71 8.53 -4.42
N TRP A 158 15.66 8.05 -5.08
CA TRP A 158 14.50 7.39 -4.48
C TRP A 158 14.56 5.86 -4.59
N SER A 159 15.71 5.31 -4.98
CA SER A 159 15.94 3.86 -5.01
C SER A 159 15.91 3.26 -3.61
N PHE A 160 15.72 1.93 -3.54
CA PHE A 160 15.75 1.24 -2.26
C PHE A 160 17.07 1.47 -1.51
N GLU A 161 18.22 1.37 -2.19
CA GLU A 161 19.55 1.48 -1.57
C GLU A 161 19.89 2.91 -1.12
N ASN A 162 19.42 3.93 -1.85
CA ASN A 162 19.72 5.32 -1.51
C ASN A 162 18.73 5.93 -0.52
N TRP A 163 17.48 5.49 -0.53
CA TRP A 163 16.43 6.06 0.30
C TRP A 163 15.72 5.01 1.18
N GLY A 164 15.16 3.96 0.60
CA GLY A 164 14.26 3.04 1.28
C GLY A 164 14.92 2.30 2.45
N VAL A 165 16.16 1.82 2.25
CA VAL A 165 16.91 1.01 3.22
C VAL A 165 17.03 1.66 4.60
N LYS A 166 17.01 3.00 4.67
CA LYS A 166 17.07 3.77 5.92
C LYS A 166 15.93 3.47 6.88
N TYR A 167 14.81 2.98 6.37
CA TYR A 167 13.60 2.71 7.16
C TYR A 167 13.35 1.21 7.38
N TRP A 168 14.24 0.34 6.86
CA TRP A 168 14.12 -1.11 7.00
C TRP A 168 14.93 -1.71 8.17
N SER A 169 15.40 -0.87 9.04
CA SER A 169 16.02 -1.22 10.32
C SER A 169 15.86 -0.06 11.29
N ARG A 170 16.23 -0.27 12.56
CA ARG A 170 16.18 0.79 13.59
C ARG A 170 17.32 1.79 13.43
N THR A 171 17.29 2.53 12.34
CA THR A 171 18.19 3.65 12.07
C THR A 171 17.74 4.92 12.81
N PRO A 172 18.58 5.97 12.91
CA PRO A 172 18.15 7.28 13.42
C PRO A 172 16.91 7.84 12.66
N GLU A 173 16.84 7.66 11.33
CA GLU A 173 15.72 8.10 10.50
C GLU A 173 14.43 7.36 10.85
N PHE A 174 14.49 6.05 11.05
CA PHE A 174 13.35 5.25 11.50
C PHE A 174 12.87 5.69 12.88
N GLU A 175 13.78 5.85 13.84
CA GLU A 175 13.45 6.28 15.20
C GLU A 175 12.86 7.70 15.22
N GLN A 176 13.36 8.61 14.41
CA GLN A 176 12.79 9.95 14.26
C GLN A 176 11.35 9.89 13.71
N TYR A 177 11.11 9.06 12.70
CA TYR A 177 9.78 8.84 12.17
C TYR A 177 8.85 8.24 13.24
N LEU A 178 9.31 7.22 13.95
CA LEU A 178 8.53 6.59 15.02
C LEU A 178 8.17 7.57 16.15
N GLN A 179 9.08 8.51 16.48
CA GLN A 179 8.80 9.57 17.44
C GLN A 179 7.74 10.56 16.94
N SER A 180 7.73 10.87 15.63
CA SER A 180 6.76 11.77 15.02
C SER A 180 5.32 11.24 15.05
N LEU A 181 5.14 9.92 15.24
CA LEU A 181 3.83 9.28 15.36
C LEU A 181 3.25 9.34 16.78
N ARG A 182 4.05 9.76 17.76
CA ARG A 182 3.57 9.92 19.14
C ARG A 182 2.79 11.23 19.25
N PRO A 183 1.58 11.19 19.85
CA PRO A 183 0.75 12.40 20.06
C PRO A 183 1.41 13.41 21.00
#